data_992c459d28f7d059da92e2b7cdedf7b5
#
_entry.id   992c459d28f7d059da92e2b7cdedf7b5
#
_cell.length_a   1.000
_cell.length_b   1.000
_cell.length_c   1.000
_cell.angle_alpha   90.00
_cell.angle_beta   90.00
_cell.angle_gamma   90.00
#
_symmetry.space_group_name_H-M   'P 1'
#
loop_
_entity.id
_entity.type
_entity.pdbx_description
1 polymer ?
#
loop_
_entity_poly.entity_id
_entity_poly.type
_entity_poly.pdbx_seq_one_letter_code
_entity_poly.pdbx_strand_id
1 'polypeptide(L)'
;MSTSMGRRALATSGALLATGLAAGPLPSQGEPGETEQLVVMIRCTLDGKESIGAGIIFSAANDRLYVVTASHVVRHGADEATDIRVELRSLPGEPMRATLTTAFDAKLDLAVLSIAGVKAAGIDVARIPFDRLGSPSSLSRGDGVFALGYPQGRPWGTNVAPAPISSASDSLLTFETTLVSPGHSGGALLNQRREIVGVLLNVQPPDATARSITQAIAQLKEWRFPVALRGRFALAEPEVVSAGAGFTCALRRDGAAFCWGDNDHGELGTGTRGSSLAPVPVSTEQKFASVSAGWSFACALTTSGAPYCWGNAQPDDAGPVPGDLTERSVPVAIDGNLTLSSLSAGFAHACGVTSAGVAYCWGENDEGQLGNGSKTSSLTPVKVATNITFRSVSAGLNHSCALATDGRAYCWGGGRLGQIGDGDSTSRDRPVAVGGALRFSTLSAGNLYTCGVTTTGAGYCWGYNESGELGDGTTRSSLVPRAVAGGHRFRTVIAQRGTGRSNTCGLTSDGAALCWGRESEALGQHDIADETRPGAVVGGHVFGAISVGVSHVCGVVANGSIYCWGSGRYGQLGNGLTEPRITPGLVPIPR
;
A
#
# COMPACT_ATOMS: atom_id res chain seq x y z
N MET A 1 -0.59 -34.88 78.81
CA MET A 1 0.03 -36.15 78.42
C MET A 1 0.60 -35.90 77.04
N SER A 2 1.86 -35.54 76.97
CA SER A 2 3.00 -36.39 76.64
C SER A 2 2.92 -36.91 75.21
N THR A 3 3.83 -36.77 74.34
CA THR A 3 5.29 -36.60 74.21
C THR A 3 5.58 -36.45 72.71
N SER A 4 6.45 -35.84 72.16
CA SER A 4 7.86 -35.52 72.16
C SER A 4 8.43 -35.65 70.73
N MET A 5 9.23 -34.65 70.39
CA MET A 5 10.51 -34.63 69.68
C MET A 5 10.74 -35.41 68.36
N GLY A 6 11.33 -34.67 67.45
CA GLY A 6 12.13 -35.20 66.33
C GLY A 6 12.60 -34.13 65.34
N ARG A 7 13.64 -33.33 65.68
CA ARG A 7 14.40 -32.50 64.73
C ARG A 7 15.22 -33.38 63.79
N ARG A 8 15.14 -33.13 62.49
CA ARG A 8 16.28 -33.30 61.57
C ARG A 8 16.26 -32.21 60.50
N ALA A 9 17.30 -31.43 60.49
CA ALA A 9 17.62 -30.52 59.42
C ALA A 9 18.10 -31.27 58.19
N LEU A 10 17.61 -30.87 57.02
CA LEU A 10 18.25 -31.18 55.74
C LEU A 10 18.23 -29.92 54.88
N ALA A 11 19.43 -29.49 54.55
CA ALA A 11 19.72 -28.43 53.63
C ALA A 11 19.18 -28.80 52.25
N THR A 12 18.43 -27.90 51.63
CA THR A 12 18.13 -27.97 50.18
C THR A 12 18.63 -26.75 49.47
N SER A 13 19.62 -27.01 48.67
CA SER A 13 20.18 -26.12 47.66
C SER A 13 19.10 -25.56 46.75
N GLY A 14 19.00 -24.26 46.69
CA GLY A 14 18.17 -23.57 45.71
C GLY A 14 18.72 -23.75 44.30
N ALA A 15 18.01 -24.47 43.45
CA ALA A 15 18.22 -24.48 42.03
C ALA A 15 17.37 -23.38 41.40
N LEU A 16 17.97 -22.30 40.91
CA LEU A 16 17.34 -21.36 39.99
C LEU A 16 17.03 -22.11 38.69
N LEU A 17 15.76 -22.30 38.41
CA LEU A 17 15.29 -22.67 37.08
C LEU A 17 15.42 -21.45 36.17
N ALA A 18 16.52 -21.38 35.41
CA ALA A 18 16.61 -20.56 34.22
C ALA A 18 15.72 -21.19 33.15
N THR A 19 14.59 -20.56 32.85
CA THR A 19 13.78 -20.89 31.66
C THR A 19 14.58 -20.47 30.44
N GLY A 20 15.35 -21.39 29.89
CA GLY A 20 15.98 -21.27 28.59
C GLY A 20 14.87 -21.23 27.52
N LEU A 21 14.70 -20.09 26.89
CA LEU A 21 14.08 -20.00 25.57
C LEU A 21 14.97 -20.85 24.64
N ALA A 22 14.46 -22.02 24.27
CA ALA A 22 15.08 -22.86 23.27
C ALA A 22 15.12 -22.09 21.95
N ALA A 23 16.32 -21.66 21.55
CA ALA A 23 16.59 -21.27 20.18
C ALA A 23 16.26 -22.48 19.30
N GLY A 24 15.28 -22.33 18.43
CA GLY A 24 14.98 -23.34 17.41
C GLY A 24 16.23 -23.65 16.60
N PRO A 25 16.34 -24.86 16.02
CA PRO A 25 17.51 -25.24 15.26
C PRO A 25 17.73 -24.25 14.11
N LEU A 26 18.97 -23.76 13.99
CA LEU A 26 19.43 -23.01 12.82
C LEU A 26 19.07 -23.83 11.58
N PRO A 27 18.48 -23.22 10.52
CA PRO A 27 18.23 -23.95 9.30
C PRO A 27 19.57 -24.48 8.79
N SER A 28 19.67 -25.81 8.65
CA SER A 28 20.72 -26.49 7.89
C SER A 28 20.90 -25.75 6.56
N GLN A 29 22.08 -25.78 5.94
CA GLN A 29 22.43 -25.13 4.67
C GLN A 29 21.38 -25.49 3.58
N GLY A 30 20.18 -24.95 3.74
CA GLY A 30 19.03 -25.06 2.86
C GLY A 30 19.08 -23.94 1.82
N GLU A 31 18.23 -23.99 0.85
CA GLU A 31 18.11 -23.01 -0.24
C GLU A 31 18.24 -21.56 0.28
N PRO A 32 18.94 -20.68 -0.48
CA PRO A 32 19.12 -19.28 -0.08
C PRO A 32 17.78 -18.63 0.20
N GLY A 33 17.66 -17.88 1.32
CA GLY A 33 16.48 -17.08 1.60
C GLY A 33 16.20 -16.12 0.45
N GLU A 34 14.94 -15.76 0.26
CA GLU A 34 14.51 -15.00 -0.94
C GLU A 34 15.24 -13.66 -1.12
N THR A 35 15.53 -12.91 -0.03
CA THR A 35 16.30 -11.65 -0.09
C THR A 35 17.76 -11.91 -0.50
N GLU A 36 18.29 -13.02 -0.13
CA GLU A 36 19.66 -13.44 -0.40
C GLU A 36 19.89 -13.71 -1.88
N GLN A 37 18.85 -14.04 -2.66
CA GLN A 37 18.92 -14.22 -4.12
C GLN A 37 19.16 -12.89 -4.86
N LEU A 38 18.90 -11.75 -4.22
CA LEU A 38 19.16 -10.43 -4.80
C LEU A 38 20.61 -9.96 -4.61
N VAL A 39 21.37 -10.58 -3.71
CA VAL A 39 22.75 -10.14 -3.44
C VAL A 39 23.74 -11.04 -4.19
N VAL A 40 24.63 -10.40 -4.90
CA VAL A 40 25.64 -11.04 -5.76
C VAL A 40 27.05 -10.75 -5.27
N MET A 41 27.98 -11.66 -5.54
CA MET A 41 29.41 -11.41 -5.34
C MET A 41 30.00 -10.78 -6.62
N ILE A 42 30.83 -9.77 -6.44
CA ILE A 42 31.56 -9.07 -7.49
C ILE A 42 33.03 -9.35 -7.30
N ARG A 43 33.69 -9.88 -8.33
CA ARG A 43 35.15 -9.98 -8.43
C ARG A 43 35.62 -9.17 -9.62
N CYS A 44 36.66 -8.39 -9.45
CA CYS A 44 37.21 -7.61 -10.54
C CYS A 44 38.71 -7.34 -10.30
N THR A 45 39.39 -6.85 -11.32
CA THR A 45 40.75 -6.33 -11.21
C THR A 45 40.69 -4.81 -11.17
N LEU A 46 41.17 -4.21 -10.07
CA LEU A 46 41.24 -2.77 -9.86
C LEU A 46 42.68 -2.42 -9.43
N ASP A 47 43.32 -1.48 -10.09
CA ASP A 47 44.75 -1.10 -9.91
C ASP A 47 45.69 -2.31 -9.98
N GLY A 48 45.40 -3.27 -10.86
CA GLY A 48 46.20 -4.50 -11.01
C GLY A 48 46.06 -5.51 -9.87
N LYS A 49 45.13 -5.31 -8.95
CA LYS A 49 44.86 -6.20 -7.82
C LYS A 49 43.43 -6.73 -7.88
N GLU A 50 43.23 -7.94 -7.32
CA GLU A 50 41.88 -8.48 -7.17
C GLU A 50 41.11 -7.64 -6.13
N SER A 51 39.92 -7.15 -6.52
CA SER A 51 38.93 -6.52 -5.67
C SER A 51 37.72 -7.43 -5.55
N ILE A 52 37.19 -7.58 -4.33
CA ILE A 52 36.00 -8.38 -4.03
C ILE A 52 35.02 -7.51 -3.28
N GLY A 53 33.78 -7.53 -3.73
CA GLY A 53 32.67 -6.84 -3.08
C GLY A 53 31.35 -7.56 -3.32
N ALA A 54 30.28 -6.88 -3.00
CA ALA A 54 28.93 -7.36 -3.23
C ALA A 54 28.13 -6.34 -4.06
N GLY A 55 26.96 -6.74 -4.52
CA GLY A 55 26.02 -5.89 -5.21
C GLY A 55 24.60 -6.38 -5.03
N ILE A 56 23.65 -5.52 -5.31
CA ILE A 56 22.22 -5.82 -5.22
C ILE A 56 21.63 -5.77 -6.62
N ILE A 57 21.00 -6.86 -7.07
CA ILE A 57 20.22 -6.87 -8.31
C ILE A 57 18.99 -5.99 -8.09
N PHE A 58 18.88 -4.90 -8.84
CA PHE A 58 17.76 -3.98 -8.71
C PHE A 58 16.82 -3.96 -9.92
N SER A 59 17.22 -4.54 -11.04
CA SER A 59 16.42 -4.59 -12.26
C SER A 59 16.83 -5.71 -13.19
N ALA A 60 15.86 -6.14 -14.02
CA ALA A 60 16.06 -7.01 -15.14
C ALA A 60 15.26 -6.49 -16.34
N ALA A 61 15.93 -6.18 -17.44
CA ALA A 61 15.29 -5.66 -18.65
C ALA A 61 16.17 -5.99 -19.89
N ASN A 62 15.52 -6.23 -21.02
CA ASN A 62 16.20 -6.42 -22.31
C ASN A 62 17.33 -7.47 -22.30
N ASP A 63 17.07 -8.64 -21.70
CA ASP A 63 18.04 -9.74 -21.53
C ASP A 63 19.29 -9.34 -20.72
N ARG A 64 19.12 -8.40 -19.78
CA ARG A 64 20.17 -7.91 -18.88
C ARG A 64 19.70 -7.88 -17.45
N LEU A 65 20.63 -8.16 -16.51
CA LEU A 65 20.48 -7.79 -15.11
C LEU A 65 21.26 -6.51 -14.83
N TYR A 66 20.74 -5.70 -13.93
CA TYR A 66 21.41 -4.50 -13.44
C TYR A 66 21.64 -4.63 -11.94
N VAL A 67 22.89 -4.37 -11.55
CA VAL A 67 23.37 -4.51 -10.17
C VAL A 67 23.87 -3.15 -9.69
N VAL A 68 23.39 -2.69 -8.55
CA VAL A 68 23.96 -1.54 -7.83
C VAL A 68 24.99 -2.06 -6.83
N THR A 69 26.13 -1.37 -6.75
CA THR A 69 27.21 -1.65 -5.80
C THR A 69 27.80 -0.35 -5.24
N ALA A 70 28.64 -0.43 -4.22
CA ALA A 70 29.46 0.71 -3.81
C ALA A 70 30.50 1.03 -4.91
N SER A 71 30.70 2.30 -5.23
CA SER A 71 31.55 2.69 -6.36
C SER A 71 33.02 2.31 -6.14
N HIS A 72 33.50 2.35 -4.89
CA HIS A 72 34.88 1.98 -4.55
C HIS A 72 35.19 0.47 -4.76
N VAL A 73 34.18 -0.39 -4.95
CA VAL A 73 34.37 -1.80 -5.30
C VAL A 73 34.88 -1.93 -6.75
N VAL A 74 34.48 -1.04 -7.64
CA VAL A 74 34.71 -1.10 -9.09
C VAL A 74 35.42 0.14 -9.65
N ARG A 75 35.77 1.11 -8.79
CA ARG A 75 36.48 2.34 -9.17
C ARG A 75 37.41 2.81 -8.05
N HIS A 76 38.58 3.34 -8.45
CA HIS A 76 39.49 4.01 -7.54
C HIS A 76 40.05 5.27 -8.25
N GLY A 77 39.59 6.45 -7.83
CA GLY A 77 39.90 7.70 -8.52
C GLY A 77 39.40 7.70 -9.97
N ALA A 78 40.30 7.77 -10.93
CA ALA A 78 40.02 7.72 -12.36
C ALA A 78 40.05 6.27 -12.91
N ASP A 79 40.57 5.30 -12.18
CA ASP A 79 40.74 3.95 -12.63
C ASP A 79 39.45 3.14 -12.48
N GLU A 80 39.10 2.42 -13.53
CA GLU A 80 37.93 1.55 -13.61
C GLU A 80 38.34 0.09 -13.53
N ALA A 81 37.54 -0.71 -12.84
CA ALA A 81 37.77 -2.14 -12.75
C ALA A 81 37.65 -2.82 -14.11
N THR A 82 38.55 -3.79 -14.34
CA THR A 82 38.55 -4.67 -15.50
C THR A 82 38.21 -6.10 -15.07
N ASP A 83 37.90 -6.96 -16.05
CA ASP A 83 37.50 -8.38 -15.85
C ASP A 83 36.44 -8.54 -14.74
N ILE A 84 35.40 -7.72 -14.79
CA ILE A 84 34.34 -7.76 -13.77
C ILE A 84 33.51 -9.04 -13.95
N ARG A 85 33.45 -9.84 -12.90
CA ARG A 85 32.68 -11.08 -12.83
C ARG A 85 31.70 -11.04 -11.69
N VAL A 86 30.50 -11.53 -11.93
CA VAL A 86 29.40 -11.55 -10.95
C VAL A 86 28.96 -12.99 -10.75
N GLU A 87 28.95 -13.43 -9.50
CA GLU A 87 28.46 -14.73 -9.08
C GLU A 87 27.07 -14.57 -8.44
N LEU A 88 26.08 -15.30 -8.96
CA LEU A 88 24.73 -15.35 -8.43
C LEU A 88 24.57 -16.62 -7.57
N ARG A 89 24.15 -16.47 -6.33
CA ARG A 89 23.97 -17.61 -5.42
C ARG A 89 22.89 -18.60 -5.89
N SER A 90 21.83 -18.09 -6.50
CA SER A 90 20.73 -18.92 -7.03
C SER A 90 21.08 -19.78 -8.22
N LEU A 91 22.25 -19.58 -8.81
CA LEU A 91 22.74 -20.28 -9.98
C LEU A 91 24.19 -20.72 -9.74
N PRO A 92 24.41 -21.90 -9.20
CA PRO A 92 25.76 -22.47 -9.13
C PRO A 92 26.25 -22.77 -10.57
N GLY A 93 27.12 -21.92 -11.07
CA GLY A 93 27.66 -21.96 -12.41
C GLY A 93 28.89 -21.08 -12.51
N GLU A 94 29.45 -20.93 -13.73
CA GLU A 94 30.57 -20.03 -13.95
C GLU A 94 30.14 -18.55 -13.72
N PRO A 95 31.02 -17.72 -13.11
CA PRO A 95 30.74 -16.30 -12.91
C PRO A 95 30.42 -15.60 -14.23
N MET A 96 29.35 -14.81 -14.24
CA MET A 96 28.93 -14.05 -15.41
C MET A 96 29.81 -12.80 -15.59
N ARG A 97 30.17 -12.49 -16.84
CA ARG A 97 30.84 -11.23 -17.15
C ARG A 97 29.89 -10.06 -17.01
N ALA A 98 30.33 -9.02 -16.30
CA ALA A 98 29.63 -7.78 -16.17
C ALA A 98 30.42 -6.61 -16.79
N THR A 99 29.70 -5.58 -17.20
CA THR A 99 30.29 -4.33 -17.68
C THR A 99 29.90 -3.20 -16.75
N LEU A 100 30.88 -2.36 -16.39
CA LEU A 100 30.60 -1.13 -15.68
C LEU A 100 29.85 -0.17 -16.63
N THR A 101 28.78 0.41 -16.14
CA THR A 101 28.03 1.44 -16.88
C THR A 101 28.66 2.81 -16.62
N THR A 102 28.27 3.83 -17.40
CA THR A 102 28.67 5.23 -17.14
C THR A 102 27.98 5.84 -15.91
N ALA A 103 27.03 5.11 -15.31
CA ALA A 103 26.26 5.56 -14.15
C ALA A 103 27.04 5.29 -12.87
N PHE A 104 27.62 6.35 -12.30
CA PHE A 104 28.24 6.31 -10.98
C PHE A 104 28.15 7.69 -10.30
N ASP A 105 28.21 7.69 -8.99
CA ASP A 105 28.32 8.92 -8.19
C ASP A 105 29.32 8.67 -7.04
N ALA A 106 30.43 9.37 -7.10
CA ALA A 106 31.48 9.24 -6.07
C ALA A 106 31.09 9.83 -4.72
N LYS A 107 30.15 10.81 -4.65
CA LYS A 107 29.68 11.39 -3.39
C LYS A 107 28.68 10.46 -2.69
N LEU A 108 27.85 9.80 -3.47
CA LEU A 108 26.91 8.79 -2.95
C LEU A 108 27.59 7.42 -2.76
N ASP A 109 28.77 7.25 -3.32
CA ASP A 109 29.52 5.99 -3.40
C ASP A 109 28.69 4.87 -4.05
N LEU A 110 28.07 5.14 -5.18
CA LEU A 110 27.25 4.20 -5.93
C LEU A 110 27.73 4.03 -7.38
N ALA A 111 27.71 2.82 -7.89
CA ALA A 111 27.96 2.47 -9.28
C ALA A 111 27.00 1.38 -9.77
N VAL A 112 26.81 1.27 -11.09
CA VAL A 112 25.91 0.29 -11.70
C VAL A 112 26.68 -0.61 -12.66
N LEU A 113 26.48 -1.92 -12.51
CA LEU A 113 26.95 -2.96 -13.42
C LEU A 113 25.80 -3.48 -14.27
N SER A 114 26.11 -3.89 -15.49
CA SER A 114 25.20 -4.54 -16.43
C SER A 114 25.72 -5.92 -16.82
N ILE A 115 24.89 -6.94 -16.70
CA ILE A 115 25.16 -8.34 -17.04
C ILE A 115 24.26 -8.71 -18.22
N ALA A 116 24.83 -9.09 -19.36
CA ALA A 116 24.09 -9.50 -20.57
C ALA A 116 23.96 -11.02 -20.67
N GLY A 117 23.05 -11.48 -21.54
CA GLY A 117 22.89 -12.91 -21.85
C GLY A 117 22.18 -13.72 -20.76
N VAL A 118 21.28 -13.07 -20.03
CA VAL A 118 20.56 -13.63 -18.88
C VAL A 118 19.73 -14.86 -19.26
N LYS A 119 19.06 -14.82 -20.42
CA LYS A 119 18.29 -15.97 -20.96
C LYS A 119 19.18 -17.13 -21.36
N ALA A 120 20.31 -16.84 -22.01
CA ALA A 120 21.26 -17.85 -22.41
C ALA A 120 21.92 -18.57 -21.22
N ALA A 121 22.04 -17.86 -20.08
CA ALA A 121 22.50 -18.44 -18.82
C ALA A 121 21.42 -19.20 -18.04
N GLY A 122 20.19 -19.31 -18.58
CA GLY A 122 19.10 -20.05 -17.95
C GLY A 122 18.47 -19.34 -16.75
N ILE A 123 18.70 -18.02 -16.61
CA ILE A 123 18.14 -17.24 -15.51
C ILE A 123 16.66 -16.92 -15.79
N ASP A 124 15.78 -17.47 -14.94
CA ASP A 124 14.36 -17.11 -14.95
C ASP A 124 14.15 -15.83 -14.17
N VAL A 125 14.10 -14.70 -14.89
CA VAL A 125 13.90 -13.37 -14.33
C VAL A 125 12.59 -13.26 -13.53
N ALA A 126 11.57 -14.05 -13.87
CA ALA A 126 10.28 -14.02 -13.18
C ALA A 126 10.38 -14.57 -11.74
N ARG A 127 11.42 -15.36 -11.44
CA ARG A 127 11.68 -15.90 -10.11
C ARG A 127 12.56 -15.01 -9.24
N ILE A 128 13.12 -13.93 -9.78
CA ILE A 128 13.92 -12.99 -8.98
C ILE A 128 12.98 -12.21 -8.04
N PRO A 129 13.18 -12.28 -6.71
CA PRO A 129 12.26 -11.72 -5.74
C PRO A 129 12.49 -10.20 -5.58
N PHE A 130 12.11 -9.39 -6.57
CA PHE A 130 12.26 -7.93 -6.54
C PHE A 130 11.40 -7.23 -5.47
N ASP A 131 10.61 -7.95 -4.69
CA ASP A 131 9.70 -7.46 -3.67
C ASP A 131 10.31 -7.44 -2.24
N ARG A 132 11.60 -7.21 -2.11
CA ARG A 132 12.35 -7.27 -0.83
C ARG A 132 12.86 -5.93 -0.31
N LEU A 133 12.28 -4.82 -0.72
CA LEU A 133 12.62 -3.51 -0.16
C LEU A 133 11.94 -3.28 1.19
N GLY A 134 12.72 -2.84 2.18
CA GLY A 134 12.24 -2.26 3.42
C GLY A 134 12.24 -0.73 3.38
N SER A 135 11.67 -0.11 4.41
CA SER A 135 11.69 1.34 4.57
C SER A 135 12.79 1.76 5.56
N PRO A 136 13.81 2.53 5.12
CA PRO A 136 14.80 3.07 6.04
C PRO A 136 14.22 4.00 7.11
N SER A 137 13.15 4.74 6.77
CA SER A 137 12.46 5.64 7.69
C SER A 137 11.71 4.91 8.83
N SER A 138 11.54 3.58 8.74
CA SER A 138 11.01 2.78 9.83
C SER A 138 12.05 2.38 10.87
N LEU A 139 13.34 2.70 10.66
CA LEU A 139 14.42 2.38 11.56
C LEU A 139 14.66 3.50 12.58
N SER A 140 14.81 3.11 13.82
CA SER A 140 15.13 3.97 14.94
C SER A 140 16.49 3.59 15.55
N ARG A 141 17.09 4.49 16.32
CA ARG A 141 18.29 4.19 17.07
C ARG A 141 18.07 2.99 18.00
N GLY A 142 18.95 2.01 17.91
CA GLY A 142 18.87 0.76 18.66
C GLY A 142 18.21 -0.40 17.91
N ASP A 143 17.52 -0.15 16.78
CA ASP A 143 16.95 -1.22 15.97
C ASP A 143 18.07 -2.11 15.41
N GLY A 144 17.85 -3.42 15.44
CA GLY A 144 18.81 -4.40 14.92
C GLY A 144 18.75 -4.51 13.41
N VAL A 145 19.93 -4.42 12.76
CA VAL A 145 20.10 -4.62 11.31
C VAL A 145 21.11 -5.72 11.02
N PHE A 146 21.04 -6.31 9.83
CA PHE A 146 21.92 -7.37 9.36
C PHE A 146 22.63 -6.93 8.09
N ALA A 147 23.96 -7.11 8.05
CA ALA A 147 24.75 -6.90 6.84
C ALA A 147 24.84 -8.20 6.03
N LEU A 148 24.57 -8.13 4.74
CA LEU A 148 24.62 -9.27 3.81
C LEU A 148 25.58 -8.96 2.68
N GLY A 149 26.64 -9.80 2.55
CA GLY A 149 27.67 -9.65 1.53
C GLY A 149 28.62 -10.86 1.52
N TYR A 150 29.84 -10.67 1.00
CA TYR A 150 30.82 -11.73 0.79
C TYR A 150 32.14 -11.44 1.54
N PRO A 151 32.19 -11.61 2.86
CA PRO A 151 33.38 -11.27 3.65
C PRO A 151 34.60 -12.09 3.19
N GLN A 152 35.69 -11.41 2.86
CA GLN A 152 36.96 -12.02 2.46
C GLN A 152 36.87 -13.07 1.32
N GLY A 153 35.87 -12.92 0.42
CA GLY A 153 35.66 -13.86 -0.68
C GLY A 153 35.09 -15.23 -0.27
N ARG A 154 34.69 -15.40 1.00
CA ARG A 154 33.99 -16.60 1.45
C ARG A 154 32.53 -16.54 1.05
N PRO A 155 31.90 -17.66 0.65
CA PRO A 155 30.49 -17.65 0.34
C PRO A 155 29.70 -17.28 1.59
N TRP A 156 28.98 -16.18 1.52
CA TRP A 156 27.96 -15.69 2.46
C TRP A 156 28.36 -15.49 3.93
N GLY A 157 28.41 -14.22 4.31
CA GLY A 157 28.33 -13.82 5.70
C GLY A 157 27.12 -12.94 5.93
N THR A 158 26.08 -13.46 6.59
CA THR A 158 25.24 -12.60 7.42
C THR A 158 25.88 -12.56 8.79
N ASN A 159 25.96 -11.37 9.42
CA ASN A 159 26.21 -11.35 10.85
C ASN A 159 25.12 -12.16 11.56
N VAL A 160 25.53 -13.05 12.42
CA VAL A 160 24.65 -13.98 13.16
C VAL A 160 23.78 -13.22 14.17
N ALA A 161 24.29 -12.08 14.68
CA ALA A 161 23.57 -11.19 15.58
C ALA A 161 23.25 -9.86 14.90
N PRO A 162 22.07 -9.26 15.17
CA PRO A 162 21.75 -7.95 14.64
C PRO A 162 22.69 -6.88 15.23
N ALA A 163 23.15 -5.98 14.38
CA ALA A 163 23.91 -4.79 14.79
C ALA A 163 22.95 -3.62 15.08
N PRO A 164 23.10 -2.90 16.19
CA PRO A 164 22.20 -1.79 16.49
C PRO A 164 22.47 -0.58 15.59
N ILE A 165 21.39 0.04 15.11
CA ILE A 165 21.46 1.34 14.42
C ILE A 165 21.92 2.42 15.41
N SER A 166 22.97 3.13 15.07
CA SER A 166 23.44 4.32 15.83
C SER A 166 22.78 5.61 15.30
N SER A 167 22.58 5.72 13.99
CA SER A 167 21.76 6.79 13.39
C SER A 167 21.09 6.35 12.10
N ALA A 168 19.91 6.88 11.83
CA ALA A 168 19.17 6.67 10.59
C ALA A 168 18.71 8.01 10.03
N SER A 169 18.99 8.25 8.73
CA SER A 169 18.48 9.38 7.96
C SER A 169 17.98 8.88 6.60
N ASP A 170 17.28 9.74 5.87
CA ASP A 170 16.82 9.42 4.52
C ASP A 170 17.96 9.17 3.52
N SER A 171 19.18 9.54 3.87
CA SER A 171 20.35 9.41 3.01
C SER A 171 21.37 8.40 3.48
N LEU A 172 21.63 8.31 4.79
CA LEU A 172 22.69 7.49 5.35
C LEU A 172 22.22 6.79 6.62
N LEU A 173 22.57 5.51 6.73
CA LEU A 173 22.35 4.68 7.90
C LEU A 173 23.73 4.39 8.51
N THR A 174 23.87 4.58 9.83
CA THR A 174 25.08 4.23 10.60
C THR A 174 24.73 3.20 11.65
N PHE A 175 25.54 2.18 11.83
CA PHE A 175 25.31 1.12 12.79
C PHE A 175 26.64 0.61 13.36
N GLU A 176 26.61 0.14 14.59
CA GLU A 176 27.78 -0.37 15.27
C GLU A 176 27.96 -1.86 14.96
N THR A 177 29.14 -2.26 14.46
CA THR A 177 29.40 -3.66 14.24
C THR A 177 30.89 -4.01 14.21
N THR A 178 31.22 -5.10 14.83
CA THR A 178 32.53 -5.76 14.72
C THR A 178 32.50 -6.94 13.75
N LEU A 179 31.32 -7.22 13.16
CA LEU A 179 31.04 -8.44 12.39
C LEU A 179 31.06 -8.22 10.87
N VAL A 180 31.23 -6.97 10.44
CA VAL A 180 31.31 -6.63 9.01
C VAL A 180 32.77 -6.45 8.64
N SER A 181 33.20 -7.06 7.57
CA SER A 181 34.60 -7.11 7.10
C SER A 181 34.68 -6.73 5.61
N PRO A 182 35.88 -6.44 5.07
CA PRO A 182 36.05 -6.23 3.64
C PRO A 182 35.40 -7.34 2.80
N GLY A 183 34.69 -6.94 1.74
CA GLY A 183 33.86 -7.81 0.90
C GLY A 183 32.34 -7.66 1.12
N HIS A 184 31.91 -7.01 2.20
CA HIS A 184 30.50 -6.66 2.36
C HIS A 184 30.11 -5.38 1.58
N SER A 185 31.08 -4.54 1.21
CA SER A 185 30.83 -3.30 0.47
C SER A 185 30.01 -3.55 -0.82
N GLY A 186 28.99 -2.76 -1.04
CA GLY A 186 28.02 -2.92 -2.12
C GLY A 186 26.89 -3.91 -1.83
N GLY A 187 26.98 -4.71 -0.78
CA GLY A 187 25.94 -5.65 -0.35
C GLY A 187 24.75 -4.97 0.32
N ALA A 188 23.83 -5.77 0.81
CA ALA A 188 22.59 -5.29 1.39
C ALA A 188 22.67 -5.11 2.91
N LEU A 189 22.12 -4.00 3.42
CA LEU A 189 21.72 -3.86 4.81
C LEU A 189 20.24 -4.25 4.93
N LEU A 190 19.95 -5.17 5.85
CA LEU A 190 18.61 -5.74 6.05
C LEU A 190 18.06 -5.32 7.42
N ASN A 191 16.75 -5.07 7.49
CA ASN A 191 16.05 -4.93 8.76
C ASN A 191 15.74 -6.31 9.39
N GLN A 192 15.07 -6.33 10.55
CA GLN A 192 14.68 -7.56 11.24
C GLN A 192 13.73 -8.47 10.43
N ARG A 193 13.04 -7.92 9.42
CA ARG A 193 12.18 -8.67 8.49
C ARG A 193 12.93 -9.21 7.27
N ARG A 194 14.26 -9.07 7.24
CA ARG A 194 15.10 -9.44 6.11
C ARG A 194 14.76 -8.66 4.82
N GLU A 195 14.27 -7.43 4.94
CA GLU A 195 14.04 -6.52 3.82
C GLU A 195 15.25 -5.59 3.64
N ILE A 196 15.58 -5.24 2.40
CA ILE A 196 16.72 -4.37 2.06
C ILE A 196 16.37 -2.92 2.42
N VAL A 197 17.14 -2.35 3.34
CA VAL A 197 17.00 -0.96 3.79
C VAL A 197 18.17 -0.08 3.37
N GLY A 198 19.27 -0.66 2.90
CA GLY A 198 20.44 0.09 2.44
C GLY A 198 21.42 -0.71 1.61
N VAL A 199 22.32 0.02 0.94
CA VAL A 199 23.49 -0.48 0.23
C VAL A 199 24.71 -0.23 1.12
N LEU A 200 25.41 -1.28 1.50
CA LEU A 200 26.60 -1.19 2.36
C LEU A 200 27.71 -0.41 1.65
N LEU A 201 28.26 0.59 2.30
CA LEU A 201 29.35 1.41 1.78
C LEU A 201 30.66 1.06 2.47
N ASN A 202 30.87 1.63 3.63
CA ASN A 202 32.12 1.49 4.37
C ASN A 202 31.91 0.63 5.61
N VAL A 203 32.92 -0.18 5.87
CA VAL A 203 32.96 -1.09 7.01
C VAL A 203 34.30 -0.91 7.71
N GLN A 204 34.33 0.02 8.65
CA GLN A 204 35.46 0.23 9.55
C GLN A 204 34.98 0.01 10.99
N PRO A 205 35.22 -1.18 11.58
CA PRO A 205 34.79 -1.43 12.95
C PRO A 205 35.38 -0.37 13.92
N PRO A 206 34.61 0.11 14.91
CA PRO A 206 33.31 -0.42 15.33
C PRO A 206 32.11 0.08 14.49
N ASP A 207 32.30 1.05 13.60
CA ASP A 207 31.24 1.69 12.83
C ASP A 207 31.16 1.18 11.39
N ALA A 208 29.95 1.08 10.89
CA ALA A 208 29.67 0.81 9.49
C ALA A 208 28.59 1.75 8.96
N THR A 209 28.65 2.04 7.67
CA THR A 209 27.70 2.92 7.00
C THR A 209 27.06 2.23 5.81
N ALA A 210 25.79 2.55 5.56
CA ALA A 210 25.07 2.14 4.37
C ALA A 210 24.33 3.33 3.75
N ARG A 211 24.30 3.41 2.41
CA ARG A 211 23.44 4.33 1.70
C ARG A 211 22.01 3.87 1.86
N SER A 212 21.10 4.75 2.29
CA SER A 212 19.67 4.44 2.35
C SER A 212 19.18 3.92 0.99
N ILE A 213 18.40 2.85 1.00
CA ILE A 213 17.89 2.26 -0.24
C ILE A 213 16.96 3.23 -0.99
N THR A 214 16.28 4.11 -0.26
CA THR A 214 15.43 5.17 -0.83
C THR A 214 16.27 6.13 -1.68
N GLN A 215 17.41 6.57 -1.16
CA GLN A 215 18.31 7.45 -1.91
C GLN A 215 18.98 6.72 -3.08
N ALA A 216 19.40 5.47 -2.90
CA ALA A 216 19.95 4.67 -3.99
C ALA A 216 18.95 4.52 -5.16
N ILE A 217 17.69 4.23 -4.85
CA ILE A 217 16.61 4.12 -5.85
C ILE A 217 16.35 5.47 -6.53
N ALA A 218 16.34 6.57 -5.79
CA ALA A 218 16.17 7.91 -6.36
C ALA A 218 17.29 8.19 -7.39
N GLN A 219 18.53 7.89 -7.06
CA GLN A 219 19.68 8.07 -7.95
C GLN A 219 19.60 7.16 -9.20
N LEU A 220 19.19 5.88 -9.04
CA LEU A 220 19.00 4.97 -10.16
C LEU A 220 17.91 5.47 -11.13
N LYS A 221 16.83 6.06 -10.63
CA LYS A 221 15.78 6.68 -11.45
C LYS A 221 16.28 7.95 -12.19
N GLU A 222 17.07 8.78 -11.53
CA GLU A 222 17.73 9.95 -12.16
C GLU A 222 18.66 9.51 -13.31
N TRP A 223 19.38 8.40 -13.14
CA TRP A 223 20.17 7.78 -14.21
C TRP A 223 19.32 7.03 -15.25
N ARG A 224 17.99 7.07 -15.14
CA ARG A 224 17.00 6.46 -16.06
C ARG A 224 17.06 4.95 -16.14
N PHE A 225 17.51 4.26 -15.08
CA PHE A 225 17.38 2.81 -15.01
C PHE A 225 15.95 2.39 -14.65
N PRO A 226 15.43 1.30 -15.27
CA PRO A 226 14.19 0.69 -14.83
C PRO A 226 14.44 -0.01 -13.48
N VAL A 227 13.89 0.51 -12.39
CA VAL A 227 14.02 -0.09 -11.06
C VAL A 227 12.90 -1.09 -10.86
N ALA A 228 13.23 -2.38 -10.78
CA ALA A 228 12.29 -3.46 -10.48
C ALA A 228 12.19 -3.75 -8.97
N LEU A 229 13.22 -3.40 -8.18
CA LEU A 229 13.17 -3.50 -6.73
C LEU A 229 11.99 -2.70 -6.18
N ARG A 230 11.15 -3.38 -5.43
CA ARG A 230 9.99 -2.83 -4.75
C ARG A 230 9.95 -3.39 -3.33
N GLY A 231 9.31 -2.66 -2.42
CA GLY A 231 8.97 -3.25 -1.14
C GLY A 231 8.19 -4.53 -1.40
N ARG A 232 8.35 -5.50 -0.56
CA ARG A 232 7.26 -6.41 -0.32
C ARG A 232 6.13 -5.50 0.15
N PHE A 233 5.46 -4.88 -0.79
CA PHE A 233 4.04 -4.82 -0.69
C PHE A 233 3.59 -6.29 -0.78
N ALA A 234 4.10 -7.10 0.18
CA ALA A 234 3.29 -8.20 0.58
C ALA A 234 1.94 -7.54 0.68
N LEU A 235 1.03 -8.13 0.08
CA LEU A 235 -0.33 -8.30 0.57
C LEU A 235 -0.35 -8.92 2.01
N ALA A 236 0.59 -8.59 2.89
CA ALA A 236 0.41 -8.32 4.28
C ALA A 236 -0.30 -6.98 4.27
N GLU A 237 -1.59 -7.08 4.18
CA GLU A 237 -2.62 -6.09 4.04
C GLU A 237 -2.16 -4.74 4.57
N PRO A 238 -2.08 -3.69 3.71
CA PRO A 238 -1.76 -2.35 4.18
C PRO A 238 -2.73 -2.06 5.32
N GLU A 239 -2.30 -1.30 6.30
CA GLU A 239 -3.25 -0.67 7.19
C GLU A 239 -4.27 -0.05 6.26
N VAL A 240 -5.48 -0.63 6.23
CA VAL A 240 -6.51 -0.21 5.28
C VAL A 240 -7.03 1.11 5.79
N VAL A 241 -6.94 2.16 5.00
CA VAL A 241 -7.55 3.46 5.31
C VAL A 241 -8.76 3.68 4.40
N SER A 242 -9.85 4.16 4.97
CA SER A 242 -11.05 4.53 4.23
C SER A 242 -11.59 5.87 4.73
N ALA A 243 -11.58 6.87 3.85
CA ALA A 243 -12.08 8.21 4.09
C ALA A 243 -13.55 8.31 3.69
N GLY A 244 -14.39 8.76 4.64
CA GLY A 244 -15.82 9.04 4.47
C GLY A 244 -16.11 10.52 4.20
N ALA A 245 -17.28 11.01 4.60
CA ALA A 245 -17.62 12.43 4.41
C ALA A 245 -16.81 13.34 5.35
N GLY A 246 -17.02 13.23 6.66
CA GLY A 246 -16.35 14.02 7.69
C GLY A 246 -15.51 13.16 8.63
N PHE A 247 -15.31 11.87 8.35
CA PHE A 247 -14.59 10.93 9.21
C PHE A 247 -13.69 10.02 8.40
N THR A 248 -12.81 9.32 9.08
CA THR A 248 -11.89 8.34 8.50
C THR A 248 -11.85 7.11 9.38
N CYS A 249 -11.77 5.93 8.78
CA CYS A 249 -11.51 4.67 9.46
C CYS A 249 -10.25 4.00 8.93
N ALA A 250 -9.55 3.27 9.79
CA ALA A 250 -8.39 2.48 9.42
C ALA A 250 -8.38 1.14 10.16
N LEU A 251 -7.77 0.16 9.55
CA LEU A 251 -7.49 -1.13 10.18
C LEU A 251 -6.00 -1.24 10.48
N ARG A 252 -5.69 -1.68 11.69
CA ARG A 252 -4.37 -2.12 12.06
C ARG A 252 -4.13 -3.56 11.56
N ARG A 253 -2.88 -3.97 11.43
CA ARG A 253 -2.49 -5.31 10.92
C ARG A 253 -3.09 -6.49 11.69
N ASP A 254 -3.46 -6.30 12.95
CA ASP A 254 -4.14 -7.32 13.77
C ASP A 254 -5.66 -7.34 13.56
N GLY A 255 -6.17 -6.56 12.61
CA GLY A 255 -7.59 -6.42 12.29
C GLY A 255 -8.37 -5.52 13.23
N ALA A 256 -7.70 -4.81 14.16
CA ALA A 256 -8.37 -3.83 15.01
C ALA A 256 -8.72 -2.58 14.19
N ALA A 257 -9.95 -2.10 14.33
CA ALA A 257 -10.44 -0.91 13.65
C ALA A 257 -10.32 0.33 14.54
N PHE A 258 -9.93 1.44 13.93
CA PHE A 258 -9.86 2.77 14.51
C PHE A 258 -10.57 3.75 13.58
N CYS A 259 -11.39 4.65 14.14
CA CYS A 259 -12.02 5.71 13.36
C CYS A 259 -11.78 7.05 14.05
N TRP A 260 -11.91 8.17 13.31
CA TRP A 260 -11.75 9.53 13.81
C TRP A 260 -12.46 10.52 12.90
N GLY A 261 -12.73 11.73 13.39
CA GLY A 261 -13.48 12.75 12.70
C GLY A 261 -14.88 12.92 13.30
N ASP A 262 -15.83 13.23 12.44
CA ASP A 262 -17.25 13.41 12.75
C ASP A 262 -17.89 12.12 13.31
N ASN A 263 -18.81 12.30 14.26
CA ASN A 263 -19.50 11.18 14.92
C ASN A 263 -20.95 11.52 15.33
N ASP A 264 -21.54 12.53 14.74
CA ASP A 264 -22.92 12.96 15.10
C ASP A 264 -23.94 11.84 14.88
N HIS A 265 -23.62 10.89 13.97
CA HIS A 265 -24.46 9.74 13.63
C HIS A 265 -23.89 8.38 14.10
N GLY A 266 -22.81 8.36 14.88
CA GLY A 266 -22.16 7.13 15.35
C GLY A 266 -21.16 6.51 14.37
N GLU A 267 -20.63 7.29 13.41
CA GLU A 267 -19.71 6.87 12.35
C GLU A 267 -18.42 6.24 12.88
N LEU A 268 -17.98 6.66 14.07
CA LEU A 268 -16.76 6.15 14.68
C LEU A 268 -16.94 4.77 15.33
N GLY A 269 -18.18 4.30 15.50
CA GLY A 269 -18.44 2.97 16.07
C GLY A 269 -18.03 2.80 17.53
N THR A 270 -17.90 3.86 18.30
CA THR A 270 -17.37 3.87 19.69
C THR A 270 -18.41 3.55 20.77
N GLY A 271 -19.68 3.47 20.42
CA GLY A 271 -20.81 3.40 21.36
C GLY A 271 -21.29 4.78 21.83
N THR A 272 -20.69 5.86 21.32
CA THR A 272 -21.03 7.25 21.63
C THR A 272 -21.20 8.06 20.35
N ARG A 273 -21.60 9.34 20.46
CA ARG A 273 -21.72 10.29 19.34
C ARG A 273 -20.72 11.45 19.43
N GLY A 274 -19.74 11.36 20.29
CA GLY A 274 -18.70 12.40 20.38
C GLY A 274 -17.70 12.27 19.25
N SER A 275 -17.52 13.33 18.45
CA SER A 275 -16.48 13.42 17.42
C SER A 275 -15.07 13.31 18.03
N SER A 276 -14.09 12.85 17.27
CA SER A 276 -12.72 12.69 17.74
C SER A 276 -11.71 13.29 16.78
N LEU A 277 -10.81 14.13 17.30
CA LEU A 277 -9.71 14.71 16.54
C LEU A 277 -8.53 13.75 16.33
N ALA A 278 -8.55 12.58 16.97
CA ALA A 278 -7.52 11.56 16.91
C ALA A 278 -8.15 10.18 16.76
N PRO A 279 -7.40 9.18 16.23
CA PRO A 279 -7.89 7.80 16.09
C PRO A 279 -8.36 7.22 17.43
N VAL A 280 -9.61 6.73 17.48
CA VAL A 280 -10.22 6.04 18.62
C VAL A 280 -10.60 4.62 18.21
N PRO A 281 -10.47 3.62 19.10
CA PRO A 281 -10.83 2.25 18.79
C PRO A 281 -12.34 2.11 18.58
N VAL A 282 -12.71 1.34 17.56
CA VAL A 282 -14.09 0.90 17.34
C VAL A 282 -14.48 -0.09 18.43
N SER A 283 -15.66 0.09 19.04
CA SER A 283 -16.14 -0.73 20.16
C SER A 283 -16.64 -2.10 19.68
N THR A 284 -15.73 -3.03 19.52
CA THR A 284 -16.04 -4.40 19.07
C THR A 284 -14.90 -5.36 19.41
N GLU A 285 -15.24 -6.64 19.57
CA GLU A 285 -14.26 -7.74 19.67
C GLU A 285 -13.90 -8.31 18.27
N GLN A 286 -14.64 -7.91 17.23
CA GLN A 286 -14.42 -8.41 15.89
C GLN A 286 -13.08 -7.92 15.31
N LYS A 287 -12.44 -8.79 14.54
CA LYS A 287 -11.27 -8.46 13.73
C LYS A 287 -11.68 -8.36 12.27
N PHE A 288 -11.34 -7.24 11.66
CA PHE A 288 -11.74 -6.94 10.30
C PHE A 288 -10.59 -7.11 9.30
N ALA A 289 -10.94 -7.58 8.11
CA ALA A 289 -10.04 -7.69 6.97
C ALA A 289 -10.16 -6.48 6.04
N SER A 290 -11.30 -5.79 6.01
CA SER A 290 -11.51 -4.58 5.22
C SER A 290 -12.50 -3.65 5.91
N VAL A 291 -12.37 -2.34 5.63
CA VAL A 291 -13.31 -1.30 6.06
C VAL A 291 -13.62 -0.40 4.88
N SER A 292 -14.87 0.05 4.78
CA SER A 292 -15.34 1.00 3.77
C SER A 292 -16.19 2.07 4.47
N ALA A 293 -15.69 3.30 4.48
CA ALA A 293 -16.40 4.47 4.95
C ALA A 293 -17.29 5.01 3.84
N GLY A 294 -18.55 5.24 4.15
CA GLY A 294 -19.55 5.88 3.32
C GLY A 294 -19.72 7.36 3.66
N TRP A 295 -20.94 7.89 3.52
CA TRP A 295 -21.25 9.29 3.86
C TRP A 295 -21.24 9.50 5.38
N SER A 296 -22.19 8.92 6.11
CA SER A 296 -22.31 8.97 7.57
C SER A 296 -22.40 7.58 8.22
N PHE A 297 -21.81 6.59 7.59
CA PHE A 297 -21.74 5.23 8.09
C PHE A 297 -20.49 4.52 7.59
N ALA A 298 -20.10 3.46 8.25
CA ALA A 298 -19.02 2.59 7.81
C ALA A 298 -19.46 1.13 7.82
N CYS A 299 -18.90 0.35 6.91
CA CYS A 299 -19.05 -1.10 6.88
C CYS A 299 -17.69 -1.79 6.84
N ALA A 300 -17.59 -2.98 7.41
CA ALA A 300 -16.36 -3.77 7.44
C ALA A 300 -16.66 -5.26 7.22
N LEU A 301 -15.69 -5.98 6.68
CA LEU A 301 -15.72 -7.44 6.62
C LEU A 301 -14.80 -8.01 7.69
N THR A 302 -15.28 -8.99 8.43
CA THR A 302 -14.42 -9.79 9.30
C THR A 302 -13.44 -10.62 8.47
N THR A 303 -12.45 -11.20 9.12
CA THR A 303 -11.50 -12.14 8.46
C THR A 303 -12.19 -13.38 7.87
N SER A 304 -13.41 -13.71 8.37
CA SER A 304 -14.25 -14.77 7.78
C SER A 304 -15.19 -14.28 6.67
N GLY A 305 -15.19 -12.98 6.36
CA GLY A 305 -16.03 -12.37 5.32
C GLY A 305 -17.44 -11.98 5.79
N ALA A 306 -17.75 -12.03 7.10
CA ALA A 306 -19.04 -11.58 7.62
C ALA A 306 -19.10 -10.03 7.61
N PRO A 307 -20.17 -9.42 7.04
CA PRO A 307 -20.32 -7.97 6.99
C PRO A 307 -20.88 -7.40 8.29
N TYR A 308 -20.30 -6.29 8.75
CA TYR A 308 -20.74 -5.45 9.86
C TYR A 308 -20.86 -4.01 9.40
N CYS A 309 -21.87 -3.26 9.86
CA CYS A 309 -21.97 -1.83 9.59
C CYS A 309 -22.33 -1.06 10.88
N TRP A 310 -21.97 0.24 10.91
CA TRP A 310 -22.27 1.17 12.01
C TRP A 310 -22.38 2.60 11.48
N GLY A 311 -22.93 3.52 12.26
CA GLY A 311 -23.29 4.87 11.84
C GLY A 311 -24.74 4.91 11.37
N ASN A 312 -25.10 6.00 10.70
CA ASN A 312 -26.42 6.19 10.09
C ASN A 312 -26.27 6.38 8.58
N ALA A 313 -26.95 5.56 7.79
CA ALA A 313 -27.04 5.78 6.35
C ALA A 313 -28.09 6.86 5.96
N GLN A 314 -28.67 7.54 6.93
CA GLN A 314 -29.64 8.61 6.68
C GLN A 314 -29.02 10.00 6.91
N PRO A 315 -28.70 10.78 5.89
CA PRO A 315 -28.73 12.22 5.99
C PRO A 315 -30.22 12.63 5.89
N ASP A 316 -30.76 13.10 6.99
CA ASP A 316 -31.98 13.85 7.21
C ASP A 316 -33.32 13.43 6.56
N ASP A 317 -33.38 12.57 5.54
CA ASP A 317 -34.61 12.10 4.90
C ASP A 317 -34.44 10.85 4.00
N ALA A 318 -33.30 10.22 3.92
CA ALA A 318 -33.06 9.14 2.97
C ALA A 318 -32.75 7.80 3.65
N GLY A 319 -33.58 6.85 3.46
CA GLY A 319 -33.54 5.39 3.60
C GLY A 319 -32.54 4.67 4.51
N PRO A 320 -32.89 3.50 4.97
CA PRO A 320 -32.34 2.88 6.18
C PRO A 320 -31.03 2.07 5.95
N VAL A 321 -30.17 2.09 6.97
CA VAL A 321 -29.14 1.04 7.15
C VAL A 321 -29.84 -0.29 7.47
N PRO A 322 -29.37 -1.43 6.92
CA PRO A 322 -30.00 -2.72 7.14
C PRO A 322 -30.15 -3.11 8.60
N GLY A 323 -31.34 -3.54 9.00
CA GLY A 323 -31.63 -4.31 10.18
C GLY A 323 -32.28 -3.63 11.39
N ASP A 324 -32.36 -2.33 11.46
CA ASP A 324 -33.20 -1.52 12.38
C ASP A 324 -32.98 -0.03 12.08
N LEU A 325 -34.05 0.78 12.21
CA LEU A 325 -34.06 2.22 11.91
C LEU A 325 -33.37 3.06 12.99
N THR A 326 -32.74 2.45 13.97
CA THR A 326 -31.99 3.13 15.02
C THR A 326 -30.53 3.32 14.62
N GLU A 327 -30.03 4.51 14.80
CA GLU A 327 -28.61 4.85 14.64
C GLU A 327 -27.73 3.89 15.43
N ARG A 328 -26.74 3.33 14.78
CA ARG A 328 -25.85 2.31 15.34
C ARG A 328 -24.51 2.90 15.67
N SER A 329 -24.30 3.23 16.91
CA SER A 329 -23.01 3.74 17.38
C SER A 329 -21.94 2.66 17.61
N VAL A 330 -22.26 1.38 17.34
CA VAL A 330 -21.33 0.23 17.39
C VAL A 330 -21.53 -0.67 16.17
N PRO A 331 -20.52 -1.45 15.75
CA PRO A 331 -20.66 -2.41 14.65
C PRO A 331 -21.75 -3.45 14.91
N VAL A 332 -22.66 -3.60 13.98
CA VAL A 332 -23.73 -4.59 14.00
C VAL A 332 -23.63 -5.48 12.76
N ALA A 333 -23.78 -6.80 12.96
CA ALA A 333 -23.79 -7.75 11.86
C ALA A 333 -24.95 -7.49 10.89
N ILE A 334 -24.68 -7.62 9.60
CA ILE A 334 -25.70 -7.54 8.56
C ILE A 334 -26.36 -8.90 8.41
N ASP A 335 -27.69 -8.92 8.48
CA ASP A 335 -28.48 -10.14 8.35
C ASP A 335 -28.31 -10.81 6.98
N GLY A 336 -28.49 -12.15 6.93
CA GLY A 336 -28.50 -12.90 5.68
C GLY A 336 -27.44 -14.01 5.57
N ASN A 337 -26.64 -14.28 6.61
CA ASN A 337 -25.57 -15.30 6.60
C ASN A 337 -24.65 -15.19 5.37
N LEU A 338 -24.40 -13.96 4.91
CA LEU A 338 -23.57 -13.69 3.75
C LEU A 338 -22.08 -13.75 4.11
N THR A 339 -21.32 -14.43 3.28
CA THR A 339 -19.86 -14.36 3.29
C THR A 339 -19.41 -13.59 2.05
N LEU A 340 -18.89 -12.39 2.27
CA LEU A 340 -18.48 -11.48 1.23
C LEU A 340 -16.95 -11.46 1.08
N SER A 341 -16.48 -11.34 -0.16
CA SER A 341 -15.07 -11.13 -0.51
C SER A 341 -14.73 -9.68 -0.86
N SER A 342 -15.76 -8.85 -1.10
CA SER A 342 -15.63 -7.42 -1.40
C SER A 342 -16.84 -6.69 -0.84
N LEU A 343 -16.62 -5.48 -0.30
CA LEU A 343 -17.65 -4.62 0.28
C LEU A 343 -17.37 -3.17 -0.08
N SER A 344 -18.40 -2.40 -0.37
CA SER A 344 -18.32 -0.96 -0.62
C SER A 344 -19.52 -0.24 -0.02
N ALA A 345 -19.26 0.74 0.84
CA ALA A 345 -20.24 1.68 1.36
C ALA A 345 -20.29 2.92 0.44
N GLY A 346 -21.48 3.34 0.06
CA GLY A 346 -21.74 4.51 -0.76
C GLY A 346 -22.29 5.69 0.09
N PHE A 347 -23.19 6.47 -0.49
CA PHE A 347 -23.86 7.58 0.19
C PHE A 347 -24.93 7.05 1.16
N ALA A 348 -25.95 6.37 0.65
CA ALA A 348 -27.06 5.80 1.44
C ALA A 348 -27.35 4.33 1.07
N HIS A 349 -26.41 3.63 0.44
CA HIS A 349 -26.51 2.21 0.12
C HIS A 349 -25.13 1.56 0.21
N ALA A 350 -25.13 0.26 0.34
CA ALA A 350 -23.91 -0.53 0.33
C ALA A 350 -24.06 -1.76 -0.57
N CYS A 351 -22.96 -2.23 -1.12
CA CYS A 351 -22.92 -3.42 -1.95
C CYS A 351 -21.76 -4.33 -1.58
N GLY A 352 -21.93 -5.63 -1.77
CA GLY A 352 -20.89 -6.62 -1.57
C GLY A 352 -20.95 -7.75 -2.58
N VAL A 353 -19.83 -8.44 -2.76
CA VAL A 353 -19.69 -9.59 -3.67
C VAL A 353 -19.21 -10.78 -2.87
N THR A 354 -19.87 -11.93 -3.06
CA THR A 354 -19.45 -13.21 -2.45
C THR A 354 -18.22 -13.79 -3.16
N SER A 355 -17.56 -14.77 -2.56
CA SER A 355 -16.47 -15.52 -3.21
C SER A 355 -16.91 -16.26 -4.48
N ALA A 356 -18.20 -16.56 -4.63
CA ALA A 356 -18.79 -17.12 -5.85
C ALA A 356 -19.09 -16.06 -6.93
N GLY A 357 -18.79 -14.78 -6.68
CA GLY A 357 -19.01 -13.69 -7.63
C GLY A 357 -20.44 -13.17 -7.69
N VAL A 358 -21.30 -13.50 -6.72
CA VAL A 358 -22.68 -13.00 -6.65
C VAL A 358 -22.70 -11.67 -5.92
N ALA A 359 -23.25 -10.63 -6.54
CA ALA A 359 -23.40 -9.31 -5.92
C ALA A 359 -24.72 -9.17 -5.18
N TYR A 360 -24.66 -8.51 -4.03
CA TYR A 360 -25.78 -8.11 -3.18
C TYR A 360 -25.63 -6.63 -2.84
N CYS A 361 -26.75 -5.88 -2.84
CA CYS A 361 -26.79 -4.49 -2.40
C CYS A 361 -27.93 -4.28 -1.41
N TRP A 362 -27.85 -3.24 -0.58
CA TRP A 362 -28.86 -2.86 0.41
C TRP A 362 -28.79 -1.37 0.69
N GLY A 363 -29.85 -0.80 1.24
CA GLY A 363 -30.02 0.62 1.50
C GLY A 363 -31.02 1.26 0.56
N GLU A 364 -30.80 2.53 0.20
CA GLU A 364 -31.61 3.34 -0.70
C GLU A 364 -31.63 2.79 -2.13
N ASN A 365 -32.80 2.94 -2.83
CA ASN A 365 -32.99 2.39 -4.17
C ASN A 365 -33.84 3.25 -5.11
N ASP A 366 -34.06 4.51 -4.83
CA ASP A 366 -34.98 5.38 -5.60
C ASP A 366 -34.54 5.58 -7.07
N GLU A 367 -33.25 5.46 -7.34
CA GLU A 367 -32.70 5.49 -8.71
C GLU A 367 -32.37 4.09 -9.27
N GLY A 368 -32.62 3.01 -8.50
CA GLY A 368 -32.31 1.63 -8.90
C GLY A 368 -30.90 1.19 -8.52
N GLN A 369 -30.23 1.88 -7.57
CA GLN A 369 -28.84 1.63 -7.18
C GLN A 369 -28.58 0.26 -6.53
N LEU A 370 -29.62 -0.48 -6.13
CA LEU A 370 -29.51 -1.87 -5.68
C LEU A 370 -29.44 -2.87 -6.85
N GLY A 371 -29.83 -2.47 -8.07
CA GLY A 371 -29.68 -3.29 -9.28
C GLY A 371 -30.53 -4.56 -9.32
N ASN A 372 -31.55 -4.66 -8.48
CA ASN A 372 -32.40 -5.85 -8.32
C ASN A 372 -33.62 -5.86 -9.25
N GLY A 373 -33.74 -4.87 -10.15
CA GLY A 373 -34.87 -4.67 -11.08
C GLY A 373 -36.07 -3.98 -10.44
N SER A 374 -35.88 -3.33 -9.30
CA SER A 374 -36.87 -2.49 -8.62
C SER A 374 -36.28 -1.13 -8.24
N LYS A 375 -37.12 -0.25 -7.74
CA LYS A 375 -36.73 1.02 -7.12
C LYS A 375 -37.13 1.09 -5.65
N THR A 376 -37.39 -0.05 -5.03
CA THR A 376 -37.76 -0.15 -3.63
C THR A 376 -36.50 -0.35 -2.81
N SER A 377 -36.28 0.51 -1.81
CA SER A 377 -35.20 0.41 -0.85
C SER A 377 -35.29 -0.88 -0.02
N SER A 378 -34.17 -1.41 0.44
CA SER A 378 -34.12 -2.64 1.21
C SER A 378 -33.16 -2.54 2.39
N LEU A 379 -33.64 -2.88 3.58
CA LEU A 379 -32.85 -2.95 4.82
C LEU A 379 -31.92 -4.16 4.85
N THR A 380 -32.25 -5.20 4.09
CA THR A 380 -31.49 -6.44 4.01
C THR A 380 -30.85 -6.60 2.65
N PRO A 381 -29.71 -7.30 2.54
CA PRO A 381 -29.06 -7.53 1.27
C PRO A 381 -29.98 -8.20 0.24
N VAL A 382 -30.21 -7.53 -0.91
CA VAL A 382 -30.94 -8.09 -2.05
C VAL A 382 -29.97 -8.44 -3.16
N LYS A 383 -30.23 -9.57 -3.83
CA LYS A 383 -29.38 -10.04 -4.93
C LYS A 383 -29.52 -9.10 -6.13
N VAL A 384 -28.41 -8.69 -6.70
CA VAL A 384 -28.37 -7.96 -7.99
C VAL A 384 -28.91 -8.85 -9.11
N ALA A 385 -29.85 -8.33 -9.92
CA ALA A 385 -30.60 -9.10 -10.93
C ALA A 385 -29.77 -9.34 -12.20
N THR A 386 -28.81 -10.24 -12.11
CA THR A 386 -27.92 -10.63 -13.21
C THR A 386 -27.35 -12.03 -13.01
N ASN A 387 -26.89 -12.64 -14.10
CA ASN A 387 -26.10 -13.89 -14.10
C ASN A 387 -24.59 -13.63 -14.26
N ILE A 388 -24.17 -12.35 -14.28
CA ILE A 388 -22.78 -11.97 -14.41
C ILE A 388 -22.08 -12.23 -13.07
N THR A 389 -20.90 -12.84 -13.12
CA THR A 389 -20.04 -13.02 -11.95
C THR A 389 -19.08 -11.85 -11.81
N PHE A 390 -19.07 -11.25 -10.62
CA PHE A 390 -18.25 -10.08 -10.29
C PHE A 390 -17.10 -10.46 -9.34
N ARG A 391 -16.00 -9.73 -9.42
CA ARG A 391 -14.88 -9.83 -8.48
C ARG A 391 -14.86 -8.70 -7.44
N SER A 392 -15.47 -7.54 -7.77
CA SER A 392 -15.56 -6.39 -6.88
C SER A 392 -16.74 -5.51 -7.25
N VAL A 393 -17.18 -4.69 -6.30
CA VAL A 393 -18.24 -3.71 -6.44
C VAL A 393 -17.79 -2.38 -5.86
N SER A 394 -18.31 -1.29 -6.38
CA SER A 394 -18.13 0.08 -5.86
C SER A 394 -19.48 0.79 -5.83
N ALA A 395 -19.86 1.27 -4.65
CA ALA A 395 -21.06 2.06 -4.41
C ALA A 395 -20.71 3.55 -4.41
N GLY A 396 -21.44 4.35 -5.19
CA GLY A 396 -21.29 5.80 -5.30
C GLY A 396 -22.37 6.55 -4.53
N LEU A 397 -22.77 7.75 -5.03
CA LEU A 397 -23.88 8.53 -4.45
C LEU A 397 -25.21 7.78 -4.65
N ASN A 398 -25.64 7.64 -5.90
CA ASN A 398 -26.92 7.05 -6.30
C ASN A 398 -26.76 6.01 -7.43
N HIS A 399 -25.57 5.48 -7.62
CA HIS A 399 -25.25 4.45 -8.59
C HIS A 399 -24.25 3.47 -8.03
N SER A 400 -24.18 2.30 -8.62
CA SER A 400 -23.24 1.24 -8.29
C SER A 400 -22.55 0.74 -9.54
N CYS A 401 -21.30 0.35 -9.41
CA CYS A 401 -20.54 -0.28 -10.48
C CYS A 401 -19.89 -1.57 -9.98
N ALA A 402 -19.77 -2.56 -10.83
CA ALA A 402 -19.09 -3.80 -10.51
C ALA A 402 -18.16 -4.24 -11.65
N LEU A 403 -17.11 -4.90 -11.27
CA LEU A 403 -16.11 -5.41 -12.18
C LEU A 403 -16.29 -6.91 -12.33
N ALA A 404 -16.65 -7.34 -13.52
CA ALA A 404 -16.80 -8.75 -13.85
C ALA A 404 -15.43 -9.47 -13.83
N THR A 405 -15.47 -10.79 -13.67
CA THR A 405 -14.26 -11.64 -13.63
C THR A 405 -13.45 -11.56 -14.93
N ASP A 406 -14.09 -11.24 -16.06
CA ASP A 406 -13.44 -11.04 -17.36
C ASP A 406 -12.89 -9.62 -17.58
N GLY A 407 -13.00 -8.74 -16.56
CA GLY A 407 -12.53 -7.37 -16.59
C GLY A 407 -13.50 -6.36 -17.23
N ARG A 408 -14.70 -6.74 -17.64
CA ARG A 408 -15.73 -5.78 -18.06
C ARG A 408 -16.31 -5.06 -16.87
N ALA A 409 -16.62 -3.77 -17.07
CA ALA A 409 -17.34 -2.96 -16.10
C ALA A 409 -18.84 -2.96 -16.39
N TYR A 410 -19.62 -3.02 -15.32
CA TYR A 410 -21.09 -2.92 -15.36
C TYR A 410 -21.52 -1.92 -14.30
N CYS A 411 -22.43 -1.00 -14.64
CA CYS A 411 -22.97 -0.02 -13.71
C CYS A 411 -24.50 -0.02 -13.73
N TRP A 412 -25.13 0.47 -12.66
CA TRP A 412 -26.57 0.59 -12.48
C TRP A 412 -26.90 1.67 -11.46
N GLY A 413 -28.17 2.06 -11.35
CA GLY A 413 -28.62 3.18 -10.52
C GLY A 413 -28.83 4.44 -11.34
N GLY A 414 -28.60 5.60 -10.73
CA GLY A 414 -28.72 6.92 -11.35
C GLY A 414 -27.82 7.10 -12.56
N GLY A 415 -28.39 7.56 -13.68
CA GLY A 415 -27.69 7.69 -14.97
C GLY A 415 -27.72 9.08 -15.60
N ARG A 416 -28.43 10.04 -15.00
CA ARG A 416 -28.80 11.33 -15.63
C ARG A 416 -27.60 12.17 -16.10
N LEU A 417 -26.44 12.02 -15.50
CA LEU A 417 -25.22 12.76 -15.85
C LEU A 417 -24.16 11.88 -16.55
N GLY A 418 -24.56 10.66 -16.96
CA GLY A 418 -23.68 9.73 -17.66
C GLY A 418 -22.80 8.87 -16.76
N GLN A 419 -23.01 8.88 -15.43
CA GLN A 419 -22.19 8.13 -14.47
C GLN A 419 -22.24 6.61 -14.66
N ILE A 420 -23.26 6.09 -15.38
CA ILE A 420 -23.37 4.69 -15.81
C ILE A 420 -22.34 4.35 -16.90
N GLY A 421 -22.11 5.27 -17.84
CA GLY A 421 -21.08 5.12 -18.87
C GLY A 421 -21.49 4.24 -20.06
N ASP A 422 -22.76 3.94 -20.23
CA ASP A 422 -23.31 3.09 -21.32
C ASP A 422 -23.65 3.85 -22.61
N GLY A 423 -23.41 5.18 -22.64
CA GLY A 423 -23.72 6.06 -23.77
C GLY A 423 -25.09 6.72 -23.67
N ASP A 424 -25.84 6.49 -22.59
CA ASP A 424 -27.14 7.04 -22.33
C ASP A 424 -27.18 7.82 -20.99
N SER A 425 -28.20 8.66 -20.82
CA SER A 425 -28.42 9.48 -19.61
C SER A 425 -29.62 8.98 -18.77
N THR A 426 -30.05 7.74 -18.96
CA THR A 426 -31.15 7.15 -18.20
C THR A 426 -30.65 6.31 -17.02
N SER A 427 -31.42 6.34 -15.91
CA SER A 427 -31.17 5.47 -14.77
C SER A 427 -31.43 4.00 -15.10
N ARG A 428 -30.68 3.08 -14.49
CA ARG A 428 -30.77 1.63 -14.75
C ARG A 428 -31.06 0.89 -13.44
N ASP A 429 -32.15 0.14 -13.40
CA ASP A 429 -32.48 -0.70 -12.23
C ASP A 429 -31.79 -2.09 -12.25
N ARG A 430 -30.98 -2.36 -13.28
CA ARG A 430 -30.21 -3.59 -13.51
C ARG A 430 -28.83 -3.26 -14.08
N PRO A 431 -27.82 -4.11 -13.84
CA PRO A 431 -26.49 -3.92 -14.41
C PRO A 431 -26.50 -3.82 -15.93
N VAL A 432 -25.92 -2.75 -16.47
CA VAL A 432 -25.63 -2.56 -17.89
C VAL A 432 -24.15 -2.43 -18.13
N ALA A 433 -23.66 -2.89 -19.27
CA ALA A 433 -22.25 -2.81 -19.61
C ALA A 433 -21.84 -1.35 -19.86
N VAL A 434 -20.71 -0.95 -19.30
CA VAL A 434 -20.04 0.32 -19.62
C VAL A 434 -19.61 0.28 -21.10
N GLY A 435 -19.81 1.39 -21.81
CA GLY A 435 -19.51 1.50 -23.23
C GLY A 435 -18.04 1.28 -23.58
N GLY A 436 -17.80 0.79 -24.79
CA GLY A 436 -16.46 0.50 -25.30
C GLY A 436 -15.97 -0.92 -25.01
N ALA A 437 -14.81 -1.27 -25.58
CA ALA A 437 -14.17 -2.59 -25.43
C ALA A 437 -13.13 -2.63 -24.29
N LEU A 438 -13.20 -1.67 -23.34
CA LEU A 438 -12.22 -1.55 -22.27
C LEU A 438 -12.32 -2.72 -21.28
N ARG A 439 -11.15 -3.12 -20.76
CA ARG A 439 -11.02 -4.07 -19.67
C ARG A 439 -10.37 -3.35 -18.49
N PHE A 440 -11.04 -3.37 -17.36
CA PHE A 440 -10.60 -2.65 -16.16
C PHE A 440 -9.98 -3.60 -15.14
N SER A 441 -9.01 -3.07 -14.39
CA SER A 441 -8.43 -3.68 -13.20
C SER A 441 -9.08 -3.18 -11.92
N THR A 442 -9.51 -1.90 -11.89
CA THR A 442 -10.20 -1.28 -10.75
C THR A 442 -11.33 -0.39 -11.24
N LEU A 443 -12.35 -0.18 -10.38
CA LEU A 443 -13.45 0.76 -10.57
C LEU A 443 -13.67 1.55 -9.27
N SER A 444 -14.08 2.80 -9.40
CA SER A 444 -14.51 3.67 -8.31
C SER A 444 -15.73 4.48 -8.74
N ALA A 445 -16.88 4.16 -8.16
CA ALA A 445 -18.10 4.95 -8.28
C ALA A 445 -18.02 6.12 -7.28
N GLY A 446 -18.14 7.33 -7.76
CA GLY A 446 -18.06 8.57 -6.99
C GLY A 446 -19.43 9.20 -6.76
N ASN A 447 -19.46 10.54 -6.70
CA ASN A 447 -20.68 11.32 -6.55
C ASN A 447 -21.62 11.09 -7.78
N LEU A 448 -21.33 11.76 -8.86
CA LEU A 448 -22.10 11.70 -10.12
C LEU A 448 -21.22 11.33 -11.32
N TYR A 449 -20.12 10.67 -11.06
CA TYR A 449 -19.14 10.20 -12.05
C TYR A 449 -18.50 8.91 -11.58
N THR A 450 -17.85 8.22 -12.48
CA THR A 450 -17.16 6.95 -12.22
C THR A 450 -15.77 6.99 -12.83
N CYS A 451 -14.80 6.40 -12.17
CA CYS A 451 -13.44 6.22 -12.67
C CYS A 451 -13.02 4.75 -12.65
N GLY A 452 -12.07 4.39 -13.49
CA GLY A 452 -11.48 3.06 -13.51
C GLY A 452 -10.11 3.07 -14.14
N VAL A 453 -9.33 2.05 -13.79
CA VAL A 453 -8.01 1.81 -14.39
C VAL A 453 -8.10 0.56 -15.24
N THR A 454 -7.62 0.64 -16.47
CA THR A 454 -7.60 -0.54 -17.36
C THR A 454 -6.54 -1.55 -16.94
N THR A 455 -6.62 -2.76 -17.48
CA THR A 455 -5.58 -3.81 -17.27
C THR A 455 -4.20 -3.40 -17.79
N THR A 456 -4.13 -2.36 -18.64
CA THR A 456 -2.86 -1.77 -19.12
C THR A 456 -2.36 -0.62 -18.25
N GLY A 457 -3.10 -0.23 -17.20
CA GLY A 457 -2.75 0.85 -16.29
C GLY A 457 -3.23 2.25 -16.73
N ALA A 458 -4.00 2.39 -17.81
CA ALA A 458 -4.54 3.68 -18.22
C ALA A 458 -5.78 4.04 -17.39
N GLY A 459 -5.85 5.29 -16.90
CA GLY A 459 -7.00 5.82 -16.18
C GLY A 459 -8.09 6.32 -17.13
N TYR A 460 -9.34 6.04 -16.80
CA TYR A 460 -10.54 6.52 -17.49
C TYR A 460 -11.56 6.98 -16.47
N CYS A 461 -12.25 8.11 -16.76
CA CYS A 461 -13.40 8.59 -15.98
C CYS A 461 -14.56 8.95 -16.91
N TRP A 462 -15.79 8.95 -16.36
CA TRP A 462 -17.03 9.31 -17.10
C TRP A 462 -18.11 9.78 -16.14
N GLY A 463 -19.09 10.49 -16.64
CA GLY A 463 -20.14 11.14 -15.87
C GLY A 463 -19.97 12.66 -15.82
N TYR A 464 -20.35 13.25 -14.70
CA TYR A 464 -20.27 14.69 -14.43
C TYR A 464 -18.82 15.21 -14.43
N ASN A 465 -18.62 16.45 -14.97
CA ASN A 465 -17.29 17.03 -15.15
C ASN A 465 -17.24 18.57 -15.12
N GLU A 466 -18.19 19.26 -14.52
CA GLU A 466 -18.16 20.75 -14.53
C GLU A 466 -16.99 21.34 -13.73
N SER A 467 -16.36 20.55 -12.83
CA SER A 467 -15.20 20.96 -12.04
C SER A 467 -13.89 20.26 -12.48
N GLY A 468 -13.88 19.56 -13.61
CA GLY A 468 -12.69 18.83 -14.08
C GLY A 468 -12.51 17.45 -13.45
N GLU A 469 -13.58 16.85 -12.88
CA GLU A 469 -13.56 15.56 -12.17
C GLU A 469 -13.01 14.42 -13.01
N LEU A 470 -13.20 14.45 -14.34
CA LEU A 470 -12.75 13.41 -15.26
C LEU A 470 -11.23 13.47 -15.52
N GLY A 471 -10.59 14.62 -15.27
CA GLY A 471 -9.15 14.77 -15.46
C GLY A 471 -8.70 14.71 -16.93
N ASP A 472 -9.59 14.89 -17.90
CA ASP A 472 -9.31 14.77 -19.33
C ASP A 472 -8.84 16.09 -19.98
N GLY A 473 -8.63 17.15 -19.18
CA GLY A 473 -8.27 18.49 -19.61
C GLY A 473 -9.47 19.33 -20.06
N THR A 474 -10.69 18.90 -19.72
CA THR A 474 -11.93 19.62 -20.03
C THR A 474 -12.86 19.71 -18.82
N THR A 475 -13.93 20.49 -18.94
CA THR A 475 -15.03 20.54 -17.96
C THR A 475 -16.34 20.00 -18.55
N ARG A 476 -16.26 19.14 -19.58
CA ARG A 476 -17.43 18.58 -20.27
C ARG A 476 -17.75 17.20 -19.71
N SER A 477 -18.97 17.00 -19.23
CA SER A 477 -19.49 15.69 -18.83
C SER A 477 -19.47 14.70 -19.98
N SER A 478 -19.36 13.40 -19.69
CA SER A 478 -19.29 12.36 -20.70
C SER A 478 -20.18 11.17 -20.36
N LEU A 479 -20.95 10.70 -21.35
CA LEU A 479 -21.77 9.49 -21.23
C LEU A 479 -20.98 8.19 -21.40
N VAL A 480 -19.70 8.29 -21.75
CA VAL A 480 -18.81 7.15 -22.02
C VAL A 480 -17.42 7.40 -21.42
N PRO A 481 -16.63 6.35 -21.14
CA PRO A 481 -15.28 6.51 -20.59
C PRO A 481 -14.37 7.44 -21.41
N ARG A 482 -13.77 8.43 -20.73
CA ARG A 482 -12.77 9.36 -21.26
C ARG A 482 -11.43 9.09 -20.61
N ALA A 483 -10.36 9.08 -21.41
CA ALA A 483 -9.01 8.87 -20.90
C ALA A 483 -8.57 10.06 -20.02
N VAL A 484 -8.01 9.77 -18.85
CA VAL A 484 -7.36 10.76 -18.00
C VAL A 484 -6.13 11.29 -18.72
N ALA A 485 -5.94 12.62 -18.72
CA ALA A 485 -4.85 13.28 -19.41
C ALA A 485 -3.48 12.97 -18.79
N GLY A 486 -2.39 13.26 -19.56
CA GLY A 486 -1.01 13.15 -19.06
C GLY A 486 -0.35 11.79 -19.29
N GLY A 487 -1.07 10.76 -19.80
CA GLY A 487 -0.48 9.46 -20.14
C GLY A 487 0.09 8.68 -18.95
N HIS A 488 -0.35 9.00 -17.73
CA HIS A 488 0.08 8.34 -16.50
C HIS A 488 -0.35 6.88 -16.44
N ARG A 489 0.47 6.04 -15.80
CA ARG A 489 0.10 4.66 -15.47
C ARG A 489 -0.33 4.60 -14.01
N PHE A 490 -1.59 4.23 -13.81
CA PHE A 490 -2.20 4.16 -12.49
C PHE A 490 -2.32 2.70 -12.00
N ARG A 491 -2.27 2.53 -10.68
CA ARG A 491 -2.75 1.32 -9.97
C ARG A 491 -4.24 1.45 -9.67
N THR A 492 -4.67 2.65 -9.26
CA THR A 492 -6.06 2.97 -8.98
C THR A 492 -6.34 4.43 -9.28
N VAL A 493 -7.59 4.74 -9.65
CA VAL A 493 -8.14 6.10 -9.69
C VAL A 493 -9.41 6.07 -8.86
N ILE A 494 -9.51 6.96 -7.88
CA ILE A 494 -10.57 7.01 -6.88
C ILE A 494 -11.37 8.28 -7.08
N ALA A 495 -12.65 8.11 -7.38
CA ALA A 495 -13.65 9.15 -7.46
C ALA A 495 -14.17 9.47 -6.05
N GLN A 496 -14.28 10.75 -5.70
CA GLN A 496 -14.87 11.20 -4.44
C GLN A 496 -16.32 10.73 -4.33
N ARG A 497 -16.69 10.26 -3.14
CA ARG A 497 -18.05 9.86 -2.78
C ARG A 497 -18.71 10.95 -1.95
N GLY A 498 -19.92 11.38 -2.32
CA GLY A 498 -20.70 12.32 -1.54
C GLY A 498 -21.03 13.61 -2.30
N THR A 499 -21.89 14.45 -1.70
CA THR A 499 -22.38 15.69 -2.33
C THR A 499 -21.36 16.81 -2.20
N GLY A 500 -21.30 17.71 -3.16
CA GLY A 500 -20.45 18.91 -3.12
C GLY A 500 -19.46 18.99 -4.29
N ARG A 501 -18.45 19.81 -4.10
CA ARG A 501 -17.34 19.96 -5.07
C ARG A 501 -16.52 18.69 -5.09
N SER A 502 -16.35 18.10 -6.25
CA SER A 502 -15.76 16.77 -6.36
C SER A 502 -14.29 16.83 -6.79
N ASN A 503 -13.50 15.97 -6.19
CA ASN A 503 -12.11 15.73 -6.55
C ASN A 503 -11.87 14.25 -6.89
N THR A 504 -10.85 14.00 -7.64
CA THR A 504 -10.39 12.67 -8.02
C THR A 504 -8.92 12.54 -7.68
N CYS A 505 -8.50 11.41 -7.13
CA CYS A 505 -7.08 11.12 -6.97
C CYS A 505 -6.72 9.78 -7.61
N GLY A 506 -5.57 9.74 -8.26
CA GLY A 506 -4.98 8.54 -8.82
C GLY A 506 -3.67 8.18 -8.12
N LEU A 507 -3.47 6.90 -7.88
CA LEU A 507 -2.20 6.37 -7.41
C LEU A 507 -1.47 5.75 -8.60
N THR A 508 -0.32 6.29 -8.94
CA THR A 508 0.48 5.81 -10.06
C THR A 508 1.16 4.46 -9.74
N SER A 509 1.68 3.78 -10.76
CA SER A 509 2.36 2.50 -10.61
C SER A 509 3.59 2.56 -9.72
N ASP A 510 4.24 3.72 -9.60
CA ASP A 510 5.40 3.99 -8.73
C ASP A 510 5.03 4.56 -7.36
N GLY A 511 3.72 4.72 -7.08
CA GLY A 511 3.21 5.12 -5.77
C GLY A 511 3.09 6.63 -5.56
N ALA A 512 3.24 7.45 -6.60
CA ALA A 512 2.94 8.88 -6.50
C ALA A 512 1.42 9.09 -6.51
N ALA A 513 0.92 9.99 -5.65
CA ALA A 513 -0.47 10.43 -5.69
C ALA A 513 -0.60 11.65 -6.60
N LEU A 514 -1.56 11.59 -7.52
CA LEU A 514 -1.95 12.69 -8.40
C LEU A 514 -3.42 12.99 -8.14
N CYS A 515 -3.77 14.26 -7.89
CA CYS A 515 -5.16 14.66 -7.66
C CYS A 515 -5.59 15.74 -8.64
N TRP A 516 -6.90 15.84 -8.90
CA TRP A 516 -7.52 16.84 -9.78
C TRP A 516 -8.99 17.06 -9.44
N GLY A 517 -9.63 18.06 -10.03
CA GLY A 517 -10.97 18.53 -9.69
C GLY A 517 -10.92 19.80 -8.83
N ARG A 518 -12.00 20.20 -8.19
CA ARG A 518 -12.15 21.56 -7.66
C ARG A 518 -11.81 21.78 -6.18
N GLU A 519 -11.62 20.78 -5.38
CA GLU A 519 -11.37 20.96 -3.95
C GLU A 519 -9.89 21.24 -3.69
N SER A 520 -9.48 22.52 -3.63
CA SER A 520 -8.07 22.93 -3.56
C SER A 520 -7.30 22.37 -2.36
N GLU A 521 -7.94 22.30 -1.17
CA GLU A 521 -7.30 21.77 0.04
C GLU A 521 -7.07 20.26 -0.06
N ALA A 522 -8.05 19.50 -0.59
CA ALA A 522 -7.94 18.05 -0.76
C ALA A 522 -7.03 17.63 -1.91
N LEU A 523 -6.70 18.53 -2.83
CA LEU A 523 -5.79 18.23 -3.94
C LEU A 523 -4.34 18.06 -3.48
N GLY A 524 -3.99 18.61 -2.31
CA GLY A 524 -2.62 18.47 -1.78
C GLY A 524 -1.55 19.21 -2.60
N GLN A 525 -1.92 20.33 -3.25
CA GLN A 525 -1.09 21.11 -4.16
C GLN A 525 -1.06 22.58 -3.72
N HIS A 526 0.07 23.25 -3.89
CA HIS A 526 0.21 24.67 -3.52
C HIS A 526 -0.25 25.65 -4.61
N ASP A 527 0.04 25.32 -5.89
CA ASP A 527 -0.29 26.16 -7.04
C ASP A 527 -0.93 25.29 -8.12
N ILE A 528 -2.26 25.37 -8.23
CA ILE A 528 -3.01 24.61 -9.23
C ILE A 528 -3.23 25.49 -10.44
N ALA A 529 -2.41 25.27 -11.48
CA ALA A 529 -2.56 25.97 -12.75
C ALA A 529 -3.74 25.41 -13.60
N ASP A 530 -4.08 24.14 -13.43
CA ASP A 530 -5.12 23.46 -14.21
C ASP A 530 -5.75 22.30 -13.42
N GLU A 531 -6.87 22.54 -12.76
CA GLU A 531 -7.63 21.58 -11.98
C GLU A 531 -8.29 20.47 -12.84
N THR A 532 -8.29 20.64 -14.16
CA THR A 532 -8.88 19.67 -15.12
C THR A 532 -7.93 18.53 -15.48
N ARG A 533 -6.70 18.51 -14.94
CA ARG A 533 -5.66 17.53 -15.20
C ARG A 533 -5.02 17.01 -13.91
N PRO A 534 -4.52 15.75 -13.91
CA PRO A 534 -3.76 15.23 -12.77
C PRO A 534 -2.57 16.11 -12.39
N GLY A 535 -2.54 16.57 -11.14
CA GLY A 535 -1.42 17.30 -10.54
C GLY A 535 -0.83 16.53 -9.35
N ALA A 536 0.49 16.61 -9.15
CA ALA A 536 1.18 15.86 -8.12
C ALA A 536 0.88 16.38 -6.70
N VAL A 537 0.56 15.49 -5.77
CA VAL A 537 0.46 15.80 -4.35
C VAL A 537 1.87 16.11 -3.81
N VAL A 538 2.00 17.26 -3.12
CA VAL A 538 3.28 17.68 -2.54
C VAL A 538 3.69 16.79 -1.37
N GLY A 539 5.00 16.78 -1.05
CA GLY A 539 5.56 16.03 0.09
C GLY A 539 6.34 14.78 -0.30
N GLY A 540 6.32 14.36 -1.59
CA GLY A 540 7.19 13.29 -2.11
C GLY A 540 6.93 11.90 -1.51
N HIS A 541 5.78 11.68 -0.86
CA HIS A 541 5.43 10.37 -0.30
C HIS A 541 5.15 9.33 -1.39
N VAL A 542 5.64 8.11 -1.17
CA VAL A 542 5.32 6.94 -2.00
C VAL A 542 4.24 6.14 -1.27
N PHE A 543 3.01 6.22 -1.78
CA PHE A 543 1.87 5.55 -1.18
C PHE A 543 1.67 4.13 -1.71
N GLY A 544 1.31 3.20 -0.82
CA GLY A 544 0.82 1.86 -1.14
C GLY A 544 -0.66 1.85 -1.51
N ALA A 545 -1.44 2.68 -0.81
CA ALA A 545 -2.87 2.88 -1.02
C ALA A 545 -3.26 4.32 -0.72
N ILE A 546 -4.33 4.80 -1.34
CA ILE A 546 -4.98 6.08 -1.02
C ILE A 546 -6.49 5.88 -0.88
N SER A 547 -7.15 6.77 -0.15
CA SER A 547 -8.61 6.85 -0.04
C SER A 547 -9.04 8.30 -0.08
N VAL A 548 -10.10 8.59 -0.83
CA VAL A 548 -10.62 9.93 -1.09
C VAL A 548 -11.96 10.08 -0.40
N GLY A 549 -12.03 10.97 0.57
CA GLY A 549 -13.26 11.42 1.24
C GLY A 549 -13.88 12.60 0.52
N VAL A 550 -14.87 13.26 1.17
CA VAL A 550 -15.56 14.42 0.56
C VAL A 550 -14.63 15.64 0.47
N SER A 551 -13.86 15.90 1.51
CA SER A 551 -13.01 17.10 1.59
C SER A 551 -11.59 16.79 2.11
N HIS A 552 -11.22 15.51 2.18
CA HIS A 552 -9.90 15.08 2.62
C HIS A 552 -9.47 13.79 1.91
N VAL A 553 -8.19 13.55 1.92
CA VAL A 553 -7.58 12.35 1.35
C VAL A 553 -6.64 11.75 2.38
N CYS A 554 -6.62 10.44 2.47
CA CYS A 554 -5.67 9.70 3.30
C CYS A 554 -4.90 8.69 2.46
N GLY A 555 -3.64 8.47 2.78
CA GLY A 555 -2.80 7.49 2.11
C GLY A 555 -1.95 6.70 3.10
N VAL A 556 -1.68 5.45 2.75
CA VAL A 556 -0.83 4.55 3.53
C VAL A 556 0.48 4.37 2.80
N VAL A 557 1.60 4.63 3.46
CA VAL A 557 2.94 4.37 2.92
C VAL A 557 3.41 2.94 3.28
N ALA A 558 4.50 2.49 2.67
CA ALA A 558 4.97 1.10 2.74
C ALA A 558 5.22 0.56 4.16
N ASN A 559 5.56 1.42 5.13
CA ASN A 559 5.76 1.02 6.52
C ASN A 559 4.45 0.91 7.33
N GLY A 560 3.29 1.16 6.71
CA GLY A 560 1.97 1.17 7.33
C GLY A 560 1.56 2.52 7.93
N SER A 561 2.42 3.54 7.91
CA SER A 561 2.04 4.87 8.41
C SER A 561 0.96 5.50 7.53
N ILE A 562 -0.02 6.11 8.18
CA ILE A 562 -1.12 6.81 7.51
C ILE A 562 -0.82 8.30 7.50
N TYR A 563 -1.03 8.93 6.35
CA TYR A 563 -0.94 10.37 6.15
C TYR A 563 -2.26 10.88 5.59
N CYS A 564 -2.80 11.95 6.19
CA CYS A 564 -4.02 12.59 5.70
C CYS A 564 -3.77 14.07 5.38
N TRP A 565 -4.55 14.61 4.42
CA TRP A 565 -4.54 16.01 4.03
C TRP A 565 -5.92 16.45 3.53
N GLY A 566 -6.12 17.74 3.38
CA GLY A 566 -7.40 18.37 3.05
C GLY A 566 -8.01 19.07 4.24
N SER A 567 -9.34 19.13 4.31
CA SER A 567 -10.08 19.75 5.41
C SER A 567 -9.92 18.95 6.71
N GLY A 568 -9.71 19.66 7.81
CA GLY A 568 -9.64 19.12 9.17
C GLY A 568 -10.83 19.46 10.05
N ARG A 569 -11.84 20.18 9.53
CA ARG A 569 -12.92 20.83 10.30
C ARG A 569 -13.61 19.94 11.33
N TYR A 570 -13.75 18.66 11.03
CA TYR A 570 -14.39 17.68 11.91
C TYR A 570 -13.37 16.76 12.62
N GLY A 571 -12.05 17.04 12.46
CA GLY A 571 -10.99 16.17 12.96
C GLY A 571 -10.66 14.98 12.06
N GLN A 572 -11.21 14.90 10.85
CA GLN A 572 -11.02 13.79 9.90
C GLN A 572 -9.57 13.56 9.46
N LEU A 573 -8.66 14.50 9.74
CA LEU A 573 -7.22 14.32 9.54
C LEU A 573 -6.53 13.53 10.65
N GLY A 574 -7.17 13.33 11.80
CA GLY A 574 -6.68 12.49 12.89
C GLY A 574 -5.40 12.97 13.59
N ASN A 575 -5.03 14.23 13.43
CA ASN A 575 -3.78 14.81 13.91
C ASN A 575 -3.95 15.63 15.22
N GLY A 576 -5.13 15.58 15.84
CA GLY A 576 -5.48 16.33 17.03
C GLY A 576 -5.91 17.78 16.78
N LEU A 577 -6.04 18.19 15.51
CA LEU A 577 -6.33 19.57 15.09
C LEU A 577 -7.56 19.62 14.17
N THR A 578 -8.16 20.83 14.06
CA THR A 578 -9.30 21.10 13.15
C THR A 578 -8.90 21.95 11.93
N GLU A 579 -7.67 22.42 11.87
CA GLU A 579 -7.16 23.21 10.76
C GLU A 579 -6.98 22.35 9.50
N PRO A 580 -7.28 22.91 8.32
CA PRO A 580 -7.03 22.24 7.06
C PRO A 580 -5.52 22.07 6.81
N ARG A 581 -5.17 21.07 6.03
CA ARG A 581 -3.79 20.75 5.73
C ARG A 581 -3.60 20.42 4.25
N ILE A 582 -2.85 21.24 3.55
CA ILE A 582 -2.58 21.02 2.11
C ILE A 582 -1.60 19.86 1.92
N THR A 583 -0.59 19.72 2.78
CA THR A 583 0.42 18.65 2.66
C THR A 583 0.06 17.43 3.49
N PRO A 584 0.35 16.20 3.01
CA PRO A 584 0.14 14.98 3.79
C PRO A 584 0.77 15.04 5.18
N GLY A 585 -0.02 14.82 6.22
CA GLY A 585 0.39 14.83 7.61
C GLY A 585 0.20 13.48 8.28
N LEU A 586 1.18 13.05 9.08
CA LEU A 586 1.15 11.78 9.80
C LEU A 586 -0.05 11.71 10.78
N VAL A 587 -0.74 10.58 10.77
CA VAL A 587 -1.81 10.22 11.72
C VAL A 587 -1.24 9.29 12.79
N PRO A 588 -1.29 9.66 14.07
CA PRO A 588 -0.77 8.82 15.16
C PRO A 588 -1.78 7.72 15.52
N ILE A 589 -1.73 6.57 14.87
CA ILE A 589 -2.54 5.40 15.23
C ILE A 589 -2.01 4.82 16.55
N PRO A 590 -2.85 4.60 17.58
CA PRO A 590 -2.46 3.94 18.84
C PRO A 590 -1.88 2.54 18.58
N ARG A 591 -0.79 2.19 19.30
CA ARG A 591 -0.13 0.88 19.20
C ARG A 591 -0.92 -0.23 19.85
#